data_fb9a906cde77b33238322fc0e3b30f23
#
_entry.id   fb9a906cde77b33238322fc0e3b30f23
#
_cell.length_a   1.000
_cell.length_b   1.000
_cell.length_c   1.000
_cell.angle_alpha   90.00
_cell.angle_beta   90.00
_cell.angle_gamma   90.00
#
_symmetry.space_group_name_H-M   'P 1'
#
loop_
_entity.id
_entity.type
_entity.pdbx_description
1 polymer ?
#
loop_
_entity_poly.entity_id
_entity_poly.type
_entity_poly.pdbx_seq_one_letter_code
_entity_poly.pdbx_strand_id
1 'polypeptide(L)'
;MTKLLKIDVFTDVVCPWCLIGSARLDQAISRLPDDVDIELEHHPYFLDPNTPPEGVNVHEMLREKYGREPEEMYARVEGEAAKLGISLDLSKQDRRYSTNKAHTLIRLSKANGNQHELAKAITDAHFLEYKSINDDNVLSDIAVEHGWDRGDALDAFNDEHELEVTAQLAKSAAE
;
A
#
# COMPACT_ATOMS: atom_id res chain seq x y z
N MET A 1 -29.58 17.10 -3.46
CA MET A 1 -28.20 17.62 -3.59
C MET A 1 -27.29 16.58 -2.99
N THR A 2 -26.45 15.96 -3.83
CA THR A 2 -25.42 15.04 -3.35
C THR A 2 -24.38 15.80 -2.52
N LYS A 3 -23.98 15.22 -1.40
CA LYS A 3 -22.89 15.76 -0.55
C LYS A 3 -21.59 15.12 -0.97
N LEU A 4 -20.58 15.91 -1.31
CA LEU A 4 -19.24 15.42 -1.60
C LEU A 4 -18.42 15.29 -0.31
N LEU A 5 -17.95 14.08 -0.02
CA LEU A 5 -16.98 13.80 1.04
C LEU A 5 -15.61 13.50 0.41
N LYS A 6 -14.63 14.33 0.74
CA LYS A 6 -13.24 14.12 0.32
C LYS A 6 -12.48 13.41 1.42
N ILE A 7 -11.76 12.34 1.04
CA ILE A 7 -10.98 11.52 1.96
C ILE A 7 -9.55 11.40 1.42
N ASP A 8 -8.61 11.96 2.17
CA ASP A 8 -7.18 11.79 1.91
C ASP A 8 -6.64 10.63 2.74
N VAL A 9 -6.04 9.64 2.06
CA VAL A 9 -5.54 8.41 2.68
C VAL A 9 -4.03 8.38 2.59
N PHE A 10 -3.37 8.45 3.74
CA PHE A 10 -1.91 8.36 3.87
C PHE A 10 -1.55 6.97 4.37
N THR A 11 -0.97 6.15 3.50
CA THR A 11 -0.68 4.74 3.80
C THR A 11 0.66 4.32 3.22
N ASP A 12 1.23 3.25 3.76
CA ASP A 12 2.30 2.51 3.12
C ASP A 12 1.82 1.09 2.79
N VAL A 13 2.10 0.61 1.58
CA VAL A 13 1.65 -0.69 1.08
C VAL A 13 2.31 -1.88 1.79
N VAL A 14 3.36 -1.64 2.58
CA VAL A 14 4.03 -2.62 3.45
C VAL A 14 3.64 -2.48 4.93
N CYS A 15 2.56 -1.75 5.21
CA CYS A 15 2.03 -1.59 6.57
C CYS A 15 0.81 -2.50 6.77
N PRO A 16 0.88 -3.52 7.63
CA PRO A 16 -0.26 -4.43 7.82
C PRO A 16 -1.46 -3.74 8.47
N TRP A 17 -1.23 -2.69 9.28
CA TRP A 17 -2.32 -1.87 9.81
C TRP A 17 -3.00 -1.03 8.73
N CYS A 18 -2.29 -0.68 7.65
CA CYS A 18 -2.87 0.02 6.51
C CYS A 18 -3.78 -0.91 5.69
N LEU A 19 -3.42 -2.20 5.54
CA LEU A 19 -4.30 -3.22 4.96
C LEU A 19 -5.64 -3.28 5.72
N ILE A 20 -5.58 -3.37 7.06
CA ILE A 20 -6.76 -3.39 7.92
C ILE A 20 -7.54 -2.07 7.84
N GLY A 21 -6.83 -0.94 7.85
CA GLY A 21 -7.42 0.40 7.74
C GLY A 21 -8.20 0.60 6.45
N SER A 22 -7.64 0.18 5.31
CA SER A 22 -8.30 0.24 4.01
C SER A 22 -9.56 -0.62 3.97
N ALA A 23 -9.51 -1.84 4.50
CA ALA A 23 -10.69 -2.70 4.56
C ALA A 23 -11.81 -2.12 5.45
N ARG A 24 -11.45 -1.47 6.56
CA ARG A 24 -12.41 -0.75 7.41
C ARG A 24 -13.00 0.49 6.72
N LEU A 25 -12.18 1.19 5.96
CA LEU A 25 -12.63 2.34 5.17
C LEU A 25 -13.66 1.90 4.13
N ASP A 26 -13.40 0.81 3.39
CA ASP A 26 -14.34 0.25 2.43
C ASP A 26 -15.67 -0.13 3.08
N GLN A 27 -15.63 -0.78 4.24
CA GLN A 27 -16.85 -1.10 4.99
C GLN A 27 -17.60 0.15 5.46
N ALA A 28 -16.88 1.20 5.83
CA ALA A 28 -17.52 2.46 6.23
C ALA A 28 -18.17 3.16 5.02
N ILE A 29 -17.46 3.23 3.89
CA ILE A 29 -17.97 3.80 2.65
C ILE A 29 -19.22 3.06 2.18
N SER A 30 -19.23 1.72 2.22
CA SER A 30 -20.38 0.91 1.80
C SER A 30 -21.66 1.10 2.62
N ARG A 31 -21.56 1.78 3.77
CA ARG A 31 -22.70 2.08 4.66
C ARG A 31 -23.18 3.52 4.56
N LEU A 32 -22.52 4.33 3.72
CA LEU A 32 -22.95 5.72 3.54
C LEU A 32 -24.26 5.79 2.77
N PRO A 33 -25.07 6.82 3.02
CA PRO A 33 -26.31 7.06 2.25
C PRO A 33 -26.00 7.32 0.76
N ASP A 34 -26.95 6.98 -0.11
CA ASP A 34 -26.83 7.13 -1.56
C ASP A 34 -26.66 8.59 -2.02
N ASP A 35 -26.92 9.57 -1.14
CA ASP A 35 -26.76 10.99 -1.42
C ASP A 35 -25.36 11.53 -1.04
N VAL A 36 -24.41 10.65 -0.74
CA VAL A 36 -23.03 10.99 -0.44
C VAL A 36 -22.10 10.48 -1.54
N ASP A 37 -21.47 11.39 -2.29
CA ASP A 37 -20.40 11.08 -3.22
C ASP A 37 -19.05 11.06 -2.49
N ILE A 38 -18.20 10.12 -2.84
CA ILE A 38 -16.86 10.00 -2.26
C ILE A 38 -15.80 10.37 -3.31
N GLU A 39 -14.93 11.29 -2.93
CA GLU A 39 -13.66 11.54 -3.61
C GLU A 39 -12.53 11.05 -2.69
N LEU A 40 -11.91 9.93 -3.04
CA LEU A 40 -10.86 9.31 -2.26
C LEU A 40 -9.53 9.46 -2.98
N GLU A 41 -8.53 9.99 -2.28
CA GLU A 41 -7.19 10.18 -2.82
C GLU A 41 -6.14 9.52 -1.93
N HIS A 42 -5.28 8.69 -2.54
CA HIS A 42 -4.13 8.08 -1.86
C HIS A 42 -2.90 8.96 -1.99
N HIS A 43 -2.25 9.17 -0.84
CA HIS A 43 -0.99 9.88 -0.73
C HIS A 43 0.11 8.93 -0.25
N PRO A 44 1.33 9.03 -0.79
CA PRO A 44 2.43 8.19 -0.36
C PRO A 44 2.84 8.52 1.07
N TYR A 45 3.08 7.47 1.87
CA TYR A 45 3.72 7.54 3.17
C TYR A 45 4.74 6.40 3.27
N PHE A 46 5.98 6.70 3.60
CA PHE A 46 7.02 5.68 3.75
C PHE A 46 7.27 5.41 5.22
N LEU A 47 7.00 4.18 5.67
CA LEU A 47 7.36 3.74 7.02
C LEU A 47 8.87 3.81 7.27
N ASP A 48 9.65 3.58 6.22
CA ASP A 48 11.09 3.71 6.24
C ASP A 48 11.60 4.06 4.84
N PRO A 49 11.93 5.35 4.61
CA PRO A 49 12.41 5.82 3.32
C PRO A 49 13.79 5.25 2.94
N ASN A 50 14.51 4.65 3.91
CA ASN A 50 15.85 4.10 3.69
C ASN A 50 15.85 2.60 3.43
N THR A 51 14.68 1.96 3.23
CA THR A 51 14.62 0.54 2.88
C THR A 51 15.38 0.30 1.56
N PRO A 52 16.42 -0.55 1.56
CA PRO A 52 17.21 -0.80 0.36
C PRO A 52 16.39 -1.54 -0.72
N PRO A 53 16.81 -1.48 -2.00
CA PRO A 53 16.08 -2.13 -3.09
C PRO A 53 15.86 -3.63 -2.90
N GLU A 54 16.82 -4.34 -2.33
CA GLU A 54 16.73 -5.77 -2.04
C GLU A 54 15.81 -6.09 -0.87
N GLY A 55 15.33 -5.07 -0.18
CA GLY A 55 14.50 -5.20 1.00
C GLY A 55 15.26 -5.57 2.26
N VAL A 56 14.54 -5.59 3.38
CA VAL A 56 15.07 -5.98 4.70
C VAL A 56 14.31 -7.19 5.24
N ASN A 57 15.00 -8.03 6.04
CA ASN A 57 14.34 -9.11 6.75
C ASN A 57 13.43 -8.52 7.84
N VAL A 58 12.14 -8.81 7.76
CA VAL A 58 11.12 -8.22 8.66
C VAL A 58 11.32 -8.70 10.09
N HIS A 59 11.59 -9.98 10.28
CA HIS A 59 11.73 -10.58 11.62
C HIS A 59 12.94 -10.01 12.36
N GLU A 60 14.07 -9.88 11.68
CA GLU A 60 15.28 -9.26 12.23
C GLU A 60 15.06 -7.80 12.56
N MET A 61 14.51 -7.05 11.61
CA MET A 61 14.20 -5.62 11.78
C MET A 61 13.28 -5.37 12.98
N LEU A 62 12.25 -6.20 13.17
CA LEU A 62 11.30 -6.05 14.28
C LEU A 62 11.95 -6.39 15.61
N ARG A 63 12.79 -7.44 15.68
CA ARG A 63 13.56 -7.77 16.89
C ARG A 63 14.50 -6.63 17.29
N GLU A 64 15.23 -6.07 16.33
CA GLU A 64 16.14 -4.96 16.58
C GLU A 64 15.38 -3.70 17.04
N LYS A 65 14.26 -3.38 16.38
CA LYS A 65 13.50 -2.15 16.66
C LYS A 65 12.74 -2.21 17.97
N TYR A 66 12.15 -3.35 18.31
CA TYR A 66 11.23 -3.46 19.45
C TYR A 66 11.74 -4.33 20.60
N GLY A 67 12.85 -5.06 20.42
CA GLY A 67 13.42 -5.93 21.45
C GLY A 67 12.47 -7.09 21.85
N ARG A 68 11.57 -7.49 20.96
CA ARG A 68 10.56 -8.54 21.18
C ARG A 68 10.54 -9.52 20.03
N GLU A 69 10.06 -10.73 20.28
CA GLU A 69 9.80 -11.67 19.21
C GLU A 69 8.62 -11.19 18.33
N PRO A 70 8.76 -11.24 17.00
CA PRO A 70 7.75 -10.74 16.07
C PRO A 70 6.37 -11.39 16.20
N GLU A 71 6.34 -12.66 16.59
CA GLU A 71 5.12 -13.48 16.71
C GLU A 71 4.09 -12.87 17.66
N GLU A 72 4.53 -12.24 18.75
CA GLU A 72 3.63 -11.56 19.69
C GLU A 72 2.92 -10.36 19.06
N MET A 73 3.63 -9.66 18.15
CA MET A 73 3.08 -8.52 17.41
C MET A 73 2.16 -8.98 16.30
N TYR A 74 2.50 -10.09 15.63
CA TYR A 74 1.70 -10.65 14.53
C TYR A 74 0.32 -11.09 15.02
N ALA A 75 0.24 -11.82 16.12
CA ALA A 75 -1.03 -12.32 16.66
C ALA A 75 -2.08 -11.21 16.83
N ARG A 76 -1.67 -10.02 17.26
CA ARG A 76 -2.57 -8.87 17.39
C ARG A 76 -3.08 -8.38 16.04
N VAL A 77 -2.19 -8.20 15.07
CA VAL A 77 -2.53 -7.69 13.74
C VAL A 77 -3.39 -8.70 12.99
N GLU A 78 -3.00 -9.97 13.00
CA GLU A 78 -3.73 -11.07 12.37
C GLU A 78 -5.13 -11.25 12.98
N GLY A 79 -5.24 -11.09 14.31
CA GLY A 79 -6.53 -11.11 15.00
C GLY A 79 -7.48 -9.98 14.56
N GLU A 80 -6.95 -8.78 14.30
CA GLU A 80 -7.76 -7.68 13.76
C GLU A 80 -8.12 -7.89 12.28
N ALA A 81 -7.22 -8.46 11.48
CA ALA A 81 -7.48 -8.82 10.09
C ALA A 81 -8.57 -9.89 9.97
N ALA A 82 -8.51 -10.91 10.83
CA ALA A 82 -9.50 -12.01 10.86
C ALA A 82 -10.93 -11.52 11.14
N LYS A 83 -11.11 -10.46 11.95
CA LYS A 83 -12.43 -9.84 12.19
C LYS A 83 -13.04 -9.23 10.92
N LEU A 84 -12.22 -8.95 9.92
CA LEU A 84 -12.63 -8.41 8.61
C LEU A 84 -12.68 -9.49 7.52
N GLY A 85 -12.48 -10.76 7.88
CA GLY A 85 -12.43 -11.87 6.92
C GLY A 85 -11.12 -11.96 6.13
N ILE A 86 -10.06 -11.26 6.56
CA ILE A 86 -8.75 -11.28 5.90
C ILE A 86 -7.90 -12.36 6.55
N SER A 87 -7.47 -13.35 5.75
CA SER A 87 -6.54 -14.41 6.17
C SER A 87 -5.10 -13.92 6.06
N LEU A 88 -4.67 -13.14 7.03
CA LEU A 88 -3.31 -12.61 7.10
C LEU A 88 -2.40 -13.55 7.88
N ASP A 89 -1.25 -13.89 7.31
CA ASP A 89 -0.21 -14.71 7.95
C ASP A 89 1.15 -13.99 7.81
N LEU A 90 1.49 -13.20 8.79
CA LEU A 90 2.71 -12.37 8.78
C LEU A 90 3.98 -13.21 8.98
N SER A 91 3.86 -14.46 9.43
CA SER A 91 5.01 -15.36 9.55
C SER A 91 5.61 -15.75 8.21
N LYS A 92 4.81 -15.65 7.13
CA LYS A 92 5.23 -15.91 5.74
C LYS A 92 5.81 -14.68 5.04
N GLN A 93 5.62 -13.50 5.61
CA GLN A 93 6.15 -12.26 5.06
C GLN A 93 7.52 -11.98 5.66
N ASP A 94 8.55 -12.53 5.06
CA ASP A 94 9.92 -12.44 5.55
C ASP A 94 10.67 -11.16 5.10
N ARG A 95 10.15 -10.46 4.06
CA ARG A 95 10.81 -9.26 3.52
C ARG A 95 9.88 -8.06 3.44
N ARG A 96 10.42 -6.91 3.83
CA ARG A 96 9.86 -5.59 3.53
C ARG A 96 10.69 -4.92 2.45
N TYR A 97 10.04 -4.48 1.40
CA TYR A 97 10.66 -3.85 0.24
C TYR A 97 10.55 -2.32 0.29
N SER A 98 11.37 -1.64 -0.51
CA SER A 98 11.16 -0.23 -0.82
C SER A 98 9.82 -0.05 -1.54
N THR A 99 9.06 0.97 -1.16
CA THR A 99 7.70 1.19 -1.67
C THR A 99 7.58 2.35 -2.65
N ASN A 100 8.72 2.98 -3.00
CA ASN A 100 8.71 4.17 -3.86
C ASN A 100 8.08 3.90 -5.24
N LYS A 101 8.48 2.80 -5.92
CA LYS A 101 7.90 2.42 -7.23
C LYS A 101 6.39 2.18 -7.12
N ALA A 102 5.96 1.42 -6.11
CA ALA A 102 4.56 1.13 -5.87
C ALA A 102 3.75 2.42 -5.65
N HIS A 103 4.22 3.31 -4.80
CA HIS A 103 3.57 4.59 -4.55
C HIS A 103 3.58 5.55 -5.74
N THR A 104 4.62 5.51 -6.57
CA THR A 104 4.67 6.27 -7.83
C THR A 104 3.57 5.81 -8.77
N LEU A 105 3.42 4.50 -8.95
CA LEU A 105 2.36 3.93 -9.76
C LEU A 105 0.97 4.28 -9.21
N ILE A 106 0.75 4.14 -7.89
CA ILE A 106 -0.51 4.50 -7.23
C ILE A 106 -0.83 5.99 -7.44
N ARG A 107 0.12 6.88 -7.23
CA ARG A 107 -0.05 8.33 -7.41
C ARG A 107 -0.47 8.68 -8.84
N LEU A 108 0.21 8.13 -9.83
CA LEU A 108 -0.07 8.38 -11.24
C LEU A 108 -1.41 7.77 -11.70
N SER A 109 -1.87 6.71 -11.04
CA SER A 109 -3.17 6.09 -11.32
C SER A 109 -4.38 6.94 -10.91
N LYS A 110 -4.18 8.06 -10.23
CA LYS A 110 -5.25 9.03 -9.98
C LYS A 110 -5.91 9.49 -11.28
N ALA A 111 -5.14 9.69 -12.34
CA ALA A 111 -5.64 10.07 -13.65
C ALA A 111 -6.57 9.02 -14.29
N ASN A 112 -6.38 7.74 -13.93
CA ASN A 112 -7.19 6.62 -14.44
C ASN A 112 -8.46 6.36 -13.61
N GLY A 113 -8.61 7.03 -12.46
CA GLY A 113 -9.79 6.90 -11.60
C GLY A 113 -9.88 5.60 -10.80
N ASN A 114 -8.80 4.81 -10.72
CA ASN A 114 -8.76 3.51 -10.04
C ASN A 114 -7.62 3.40 -9.01
N GLN A 115 -7.21 4.54 -8.47
CA GLN A 115 -6.10 4.63 -7.52
C GLN A 115 -6.28 3.74 -6.29
N HIS A 116 -7.50 3.68 -5.76
CA HIS A 116 -7.81 2.90 -4.56
C HIS A 116 -7.71 1.40 -4.81
N GLU A 117 -8.30 0.92 -5.91
CA GLU A 117 -8.27 -0.49 -6.30
C GLU A 117 -6.84 -0.96 -6.55
N LEU A 118 -6.04 -0.13 -7.21
CA LEU A 118 -4.62 -0.43 -7.46
C LEU A 118 -3.81 -0.48 -6.16
N ALA A 119 -4.02 0.49 -5.25
CA ALA A 119 -3.34 0.51 -3.95
C ALA A 119 -3.67 -0.74 -3.13
N LYS A 120 -4.92 -1.18 -3.15
CA LYS A 120 -5.35 -2.44 -2.51
C LYS A 120 -4.69 -3.65 -3.15
N ALA A 121 -4.72 -3.76 -4.47
CA ALA A 121 -4.13 -4.89 -5.18
C ALA A 121 -2.64 -5.05 -4.90
N ILE A 122 -1.88 -3.94 -4.85
CA ILE A 122 -0.46 -3.96 -4.49
C ILE A 122 -0.26 -4.40 -3.03
N THR A 123 -1.10 -3.90 -2.12
CA THR A 123 -1.03 -4.27 -0.69
C THR A 123 -1.38 -5.75 -0.49
N ASP A 124 -2.40 -6.25 -1.18
CA ASP A 124 -2.81 -7.66 -1.15
C ASP A 124 -1.72 -8.57 -1.73
N ALA A 125 -1.11 -8.18 -2.85
CA ALA A 125 0.01 -8.91 -3.45
C ALA A 125 1.17 -9.06 -2.47
N HIS A 126 1.47 -8.01 -1.69
CA HIS A 126 2.51 -8.06 -0.67
C HIS A 126 2.14 -8.98 0.50
N PHE A 127 0.95 -8.81 1.10
CA PHE A 127 0.59 -9.47 2.36
C PHE A 127 -0.11 -10.82 2.21
N LEU A 128 -0.89 -11.01 1.14
CA LEU A 128 -1.71 -12.20 0.96
C LEU A 128 -1.12 -13.16 -0.07
N GLU A 129 -0.32 -12.64 -1.00
CA GLU A 129 0.33 -13.43 -2.05
C GLU A 129 1.85 -13.52 -1.85
N TYR A 130 2.41 -12.80 -0.88
CA TYR A 130 3.85 -12.77 -0.53
C TYR A 130 4.76 -12.40 -1.69
N LYS A 131 4.25 -11.58 -2.63
CA LYS A 131 4.98 -11.11 -3.80
C LYS A 131 5.94 -9.97 -3.45
N SER A 132 7.04 -9.90 -4.21
CA SER A 132 7.95 -8.75 -4.16
C SER A 132 7.37 -7.57 -4.93
N ILE A 133 6.78 -6.62 -4.24
CA ILE A 133 6.22 -5.41 -4.85
C ILE A 133 7.28 -4.41 -5.35
N ASN A 134 8.55 -4.74 -5.22
CA ASN A 134 9.67 -4.00 -5.82
C ASN A 134 10.18 -4.67 -7.11
N ASP A 135 9.61 -5.80 -7.50
CA ASP A 135 9.88 -6.46 -8.78
C ASP A 135 9.03 -5.81 -9.87
N ASP A 136 9.70 -5.35 -10.94
CA ASP A 136 9.07 -4.64 -12.05
C ASP A 136 8.02 -5.49 -12.78
N ASN A 137 8.21 -6.82 -12.86
CA ASN A 137 7.21 -7.71 -13.46
C ASN A 137 5.97 -7.80 -12.58
N VAL A 138 6.13 -7.94 -11.26
CA VAL A 138 5.01 -8.00 -10.32
C VAL A 138 4.19 -6.71 -10.38
N LEU A 139 4.85 -5.54 -10.29
CA LEU A 139 4.15 -4.26 -10.36
C LEU A 139 3.48 -4.03 -11.72
N SER A 140 4.15 -4.37 -12.83
CA SER A 140 3.56 -4.21 -14.16
C SER A 140 2.40 -5.17 -14.42
N ASP A 141 2.43 -6.40 -13.91
CA ASP A 141 1.30 -7.33 -13.99
C ASP A 141 0.08 -6.76 -13.27
N ILE A 142 0.25 -6.28 -12.04
CA ILE A 142 -0.83 -5.64 -11.28
C ILE A 142 -1.35 -4.39 -12.01
N ALA A 143 -0.45 -3.56 -12.56
CA ALA A 143 -0.83 -2.37 -13.31
C ALA A 143 -1.70 -2.71 -14.53
N VAL A 144 -1.34 -3.74 -15.29
CA VAL A 144 -2.10 -4.20 -16.47
C VAL A 144 -3.51 -4.64 -16.08
N GLU A 145 -3.67 -5.37 -14.98
CA GLU A 145 -4.98 -5.78 -14.45
C GLU A 145 -5.85 -4.56 -14.06
N HIS A 146 -5.21 -3.39 -13.83
CA HIS A 146 -5.87 -2.14 -13.47
C HIS A 146 -5.86 -1.09 -14.61
N GLY A 147 -5.71 -1.56 -15.87
CA GLY A 147 -5.94 -0.74 -17.06
C GLY A 147 -4.74 0.05 -17.55
N TRP A 148 -3.54 -0.20 -17.04
CA TRP A 148 -2.31 0.35 -17.60
C TRP A 148 -1.84 -0.46 -18.82
N ASP A 149 -1.19 0.22 -19.78
CA ASP A 149 -0.27 -0.45 -20.68
C ASP A 149 0.98 -0.88 -19.89
N ARG A 150 1.54 -2.06 -20.21
CA ARG A 150 2.72 -2.58 -19.51
C ARG A 150 3.95 -1.69 -19.67
N GLY A 151 4.17 -1.19 -20.87
CA GLY A 151 5.30 -0.29 -21.18
C GLY A 151 5.17 1.01 -20.44
N ASP A 152 3.99 1.62 -20.50
CA ASP A 152 3.70 2.89 -19.81
C ASP A 152 3.85 2.75 -18.29
N ALA A 153 3.43 1.63 -17.72
CA ALA A 153 3.59 1.37 -16.29
C ALA A 153 5.08 1.23 -15.91
N LEU A 154 5.84 0.44 -16.69
CA LEU A 154 7.29 0.28 -16.47
C LEU A 154 8.04 1.61 -16.57
N ASP A 155 7.72 2.43 -17.55
CA ASP A 155 8.32 3.75 -17.71
C ASP A 155 7.94 4.66 -16.54
N ALA A 156 6.68 4.67 -16.12
CA ALA A 156 6.18 5.54 -15.07
C ALA A 156 6.84 5.28 -13.71
N PHE A 157 6.91 4.03 -13.25
CA PHE A 157 7.48 3.74 -11.93
C PHE A 157 9.01 3.55 -11.94
N ASN A 158 9.67 3.65 -13.08
CA ASN A 158 11.12 3.71 -13.20
C ASN A 158 11.63 5.10 -13.59
N ASP A 159 10.76 6.07 -13.85
CA ASP A 159 11.15 7.44 -14.12
C ASP A 159 11.73 8.10 -12.87
N GLU A 160 12.99 8.55 -12.94
CA GLU A 160 13.71 9.11 -11.80
C GLU A 160 13.05 10.38 -11.25
N HIS A 161 12.46 11.20 -12.12
CA HIS A 161 11.75 12.40 -11.70
C HIS A 161 10.47 12.06 -10.95
N GLU A 162 9.68 11.10 -11.45
CA GLU A 162 8.45 10.68 -10.79
C GLU A 162 8.72 9.99 -9.43
N LEU A 163 9.79 9.20 -9.34
CA LEU A 163 10.25 8.60 -8.08
C LEU A 163 10.66 9.67 -7.06
N GLU A 164 11.37 10.72 -7.50
CA GLU A 164 11.76 11.82 -6.61
C GLU A 164 10.54 12.62 -6.15
N VAL A 165 9.60 12.93 -7.03
CA VAL A 165 8.33 13.60 -6.67
C VAL A 165 7.58 12.80 -5.63
N THR A 166 7.48 11.48 -5.80
CA THR A 166 6.81 10.60 -4.82
C THR A 166 7.52 10.60 -3.47
N ALA A 167 8.85 10.54 -3.47
CA ALA A 167 9.64 10.58 -2.24
C ALA A 167 9.49 11.91 -1.49
N GLN A 168 9.44 13.03 -2.20
CA GLN A 168 9.21 14.35 -1.60
C GLN A 168 7.81 14.46 -1.00
N LEU A 169 6.79 13.96 -1.68
CA LEU A 169 5.41 13.92 -1.14
C LEU A 169 5.32 13.06 0.10
N ALA A 170 5.95 11.88 0.10
CA ALA A 170 5.98 11.00 1.27
C ALA A 170 6.71 11.65 2.46
N LYS A 171 7.79 12.39 2.20
CA LYS A 171 8.50 13.15 3.23
C LYS A 171 7.61 14.25 3.82
N SER A 172 6.92 15.02 2.98
CA SER A 172 6.00 16.06 3.45
C SER A 172 4.81 15.51 4.24
N ALA A 173 4.38 14.30 3.93
CA ALA A 173 3.30 13.61 4.66
C ALA A 173 3.74 13.17 6.08
N ALA A 174 5.04 13.07 6.34
CA ALA A 174 5.60 12.66 7.62
C ALA A 174 5.96 13.84 8.55
N GLU A 175 5.90 15.08 8.05
CA GLU A 175 6.14 16.33 8.80
C GLU A 175 4.87 16.86 9.43
#